data_91744909872079b1f2f7a9709fed3860
#
_entry.id   91744909872079b1f2f7a9709fed3860
#
_cell.length_a   1.000
_cell.length_b   1.000
_cell.length_c   1.000
_cell.angle_alpha   90.00
_cell.angle_beta   90.00
_cell.angle_gamma   90.00
#
_symmetry.space_group_name_H-M   'P 1'
#
loop_
_entity.id
_entity.type
_entity.pdbx_description
1 polymer ?
#
loop_
_entity_poly.entity_id
_entity_poly.type
_entity_poly.pdbx_seq_one_letter_code
_entity_poly.pdbx_strand_id
1 'polypeptide(L)'
;MHLLPTQDEVIRILKETGALRMGHFELSSGKHTSQFLQLPLALRYYQHGRTLSVALSRLLRSNPEISSRISELSVVTPASGGLPVAFGVAEALRCHQVYWAENDDGRLRFRQYMEDHQGEKVVLVDDTLRTGKKLRELKEMLEAGGATILALAVVIHQPQESELELDQIPLYSLATLQAEHYPDAASCRMCHAGAPVEKVRT
;
A
#
# COMPACT_ATOMS: atom_id res chain seq x y z
N MET A 1 0.42 14.43 23.31
CA MET A 1 0.24 14.57 21.84
C MET A 1 0.81 13.31 21.23
N HIS A 2 -0.04 12.43 20.69
CA HIS A 2 0.45 11.21 20.06
C HIS A 2 1.21 11.59 18.77
N LEU A 3 2.44 11.09 18.65
CA LEU A 3 3.30 11.37 17.48
C LEU A 3 2.86 10.63 16.22
N LEU A 4 2.04 9.59 16.41
CA LEU A 4 1.44 8.78 15.35
C LEU A 4 -0.08 8.85 15.46
N PRO A 5 -0.83 8.94 14.35
CA PRO A 5 -2.27 8.78 14.39
C PRO A 5 -2.60 7.36 14.86
N THR A 6 -3.65 7.25 15.66
CA THR A 6 -4.24 5.95 15.99
C THR A 6 -4.87 5.32 14.75
N GLN A 7 -5.08 4.01 14.78
CA GLN A 7 -5.80 3.32 13.69
C GLN A 7 -7.18 3.98 13.42
N ASP A 8 -7.90 4.36 14.47
CA ASP A 8 -9.22 5.01 14.35
C ASP A 8 -9.12 6.39 13.67
N GLU A 9 -8.08 7.16 13.95
CA GLU A 9 -7.84 8.43 13.27
C GLU A 9 -7.52 8.24 11.79
N VAL A 10 -6.76 7.21 11.43
CA VAL A 10 -6.52 6.85 10.02
C VAL A 10 -7.83 6.45 9.35
N ILE A 11 -8.63 5.57 9.97
CA ILE A 11 -9.93 5.14 9.45
C ILE A 11 -10.89 6.32 9.29
N ARG A 12 -10.89 7.26 10.25
CA ARG A 12 -11.70 8.48 10.18
C ARG A 12 -11.33 9.33 8.96
N ILE A 13 -10.04 9.58 8.71
CA ILE A 13 -9.57 10.29 7.51
C ILE A 13 -10.09 9.62 6.24
N LEU A 14 -10.01 8.29 6.17
CA LEU A 14 -10.46 7.55 4.99
C LEU A 14 -11.99 7.64 4.78
N LYS A 15 -12.77 7.61 5.86
CA LYS A 15 -14.24 7.77 5.79
C LYS A 15 -14.63 9.19 5.39
N GLU A 16 -14.06 10.21 6.02
CA GLU A 16 -14.34 11.63 5.75
C GLU A 16 -14.02 12.03 4.31
N THR A 17 -12.99 11.42 3.72
CA THR A 17 -12.58 11.68 2.32
C THR A 17 -13.30 10.80 1.30
N GLY A 18 -14.13 9.86 1.74
CA GLY A 18 -14.79 8.86 0.88
C GLY A 18 -13.84 7.78 0.36
N ALA A 19 -12.60 7.74 0.86
CA ALA A 19 -11.62 6.71 0.49
C ALA A 19 -11.99 5.34 1.03
N LEU A 20 -12.70 5.28 2.16
CA LEU A 20 -13.28 4.06 2.74
C LEU A 20 -14.80 4.21 2.83
N ARG A 21 -15.52 3.33 2.16
CA ARG A 21 -16.97 3.22 2.27
C ARG A 21 -17.37 1.83 2.73
N MET A 22 -18.33 1.76 3.63
CA MET A 22 -18.92 0.52 4.11
C MET A 22 -20.23 0.27 3.36
N GLY A 23 -20.50 -0.96 2.97
CA GLY A 23 -21.70 -1.31 2.23
C GLY A 23 -21.57 -2.62 1.46
N HIS A 24 -22.40 -2.81 0.45
CA HIS A 24 -22.35 -3.95 -0.45
C HIS A 24 -21.94 -3.50 -1.84
N PHE A 25 -20.74 -3.87 -2.25
CA PHE A 25 -20.14 -3.41 -3.51
C PHE A 25 -19.86 -4.58 -4.46
N GLU A 26 -20.19 -4.39 -5.73
CA GLU A 26 -19.73 -5.23 -6.84
C GLU A 26 -18.59 -4.53 -7.57
N LEU A 27 -17.42 -5.17 -7.57
CA LEU A 27 -16.22 -4.68 -8.25
C LEU A 27 -16.31 -4.95 -9.77
N SER A 28 -15.50 -4.25 -10.58
CA SER A 28 -15.42 -4.47 -12.03
C SER A 28 -15.05 -5.92 -12.43
N SER A 29 -14.43 -6.66 -11.50
CA SER A 29 -14.13 -8.09 -11.66
C SER A 29 -15.31 -9.03 -11.42
N GLY A 30 -16.50 -8.51 -11.03
CA GLY A 30 -17.66 -9.30 -10.60
C GLY A 30 -17.59 -9.81 -9.16
N LYS A 31 -16.48 -9.56 -8.44
CA LYS A 31 -16.37 -9.89 -7.01
C LYS A 31 -17.19 -8.94 -6.17
N HIS A 32 -17.70 -9.45 -5.02
CA HIS A 32 -18.43 -8.65 -4.05
C HIS A 32 -17.59 -8.40 -2.80
N THR A 33 -17.80 -7.25 -2.15
CA THR A 33 -17.08 -6.88 -0.93
C THR A 33 -17.95 -6.01 0.00
N SER A 34 -17.71 -6.12 1.31
CA SER A 34 -18.35 -5.28 2.33
C SER A 34 -17.72 -3.89 2.45
N GLN A 35 -16.58 -3.63 1.79
CA GLN A 35 -15.88 -2.37 1.86
C GLN A 35 -15.35 -1.97 0.49
N PHE A 36 -15.52 -0.71 0.13
CA PHE A 36 -14.84 -0.11 -1.01
C PHE A 36 -13.74 0.82 -0.50
N LEU A 37 -12.50 0.51 -0.87
CA LEU A 37 -11.31 1.23 -0.44
C LEU A 37 -10.55 1.77 -1.66
N GLN A 38 -10.35 3.09 -1.69
CA GLN A 38 -9.66 3.80 -2.76
C GLN A 38 -8.82 4.94 -2.17
N LEU A 39 -7.61 4.62 -1.73
CA LEU A 39 -6.70 5.54 -1.03
C LEU A 39 -6.44 6.85 -1.77
N PRO A 40 -6.33 6.91 -3.12
CA PRO A 40 -6.13 8.16 -3.84
C PRO A 40 -7.16 9.25 -3.50
N LEU A 41 -8.38 8.88 -3.08
CA LEU A 41 -9.38 9.86 -2.62
C LEU A 41 -8.98 10.60 -1.33
N ALA A 42 -8.22 9.97 -0.45
CA ALA A 42 -7.65 10.63 0.73
C ALA A 42 -6.35 11.35 0.39
N LEU A 43 -5.50 10.73 -0.42
CA LEU A 43 -4.17 11.24 -0.75
C LEU A 43 -4.19 12.49 -1.63
N ARG A 44 -5.29 12.75 -2.37
CA ARG A 44 -5.47 14.00 -3.13
C ARG A 44 -5.52 15.24 -2.26
N TYR A 45 -5.83 15.11 -0.97
CA TYR A 45 -5.79 16.21 -0.01
C TYR A 45 -4.39 16.27 0.61
N TYR A 46 -3.65 17.32 0.31
CA TYR A 46 -2.27 17.53 0.74
C TYR A 46 -2.05 17.23 2.22
N GLN A 47 -2.93 17.75 3.09
CA GLN A 47 -2.77 17.58 4.54
C GLN A 47 -2.91 16.11 4.97
N HIS A 48 -3.85 15.37 4.39
CA HIS A 48 -4.04 13.95 4.70
C HIS A 48 -2.89 13.11 4.15
N GLY A 49 -2.50 13.33 2.90
CA GLY A 49 -1.34 12.67 2.30
C GLY A 49 -0.08 12.88 3.15
N ARG A 50 0.20 14.12 3.54
CA ARG A 50 1.33 14.47 4.40
C ARG A 50 1.23 13.80 5.79
N THR A 51 0.07 13.83 6.44
CA THR A 51 -0.13 13.20 7.75
C THR A 51 0.15 11.71 7.71
N LEU A 52 -0.42 11.00 6.73
CA LEU A 52 -0.25 9.55 6.56
C LEU A 52 1.21 9.19 6.22
N SER A 53 1.84 9.92 5.30
CA SER A 53 3.23 9.66 4.92
C SER A 53 4.22 9.93 6.06
N VAL A 54 4.04 11.01 6.81
CA VAL A 54 4.86 11.31 8.00
C VAL A 54 4.67 10.24 9.08
N ALA A 55 3.44 9.77 9.30
CA ALA A 55 3.18 8.70 10.24
C ALA A 55 3.90 7.40 9.84
N LEU A 56 3.80 7.02 8.58
CA LEU A 56 4.45 5.83 8.05
C LEU A 56 5.99 5.93 8.13
N SER A 57 6.56 7.10 7.83
CA SER A 57 7.99 7.36 7.98
C SER A 57 8.47 7.20 9.43
N ARG A 58 7.64 7.57 10.40
CA ARG A 58 7.95 7.39 11.83
C ARG A 58 7.94 5.92 12.25
N LEU A 59 7.01 5.13 11.72
CA LEU A 59 7.03 3.68 11.93
C LEU A 59 8.31 3.06 11.36
N LEU A 60 8.70 3.44 10.16
CA LEU A 60 9.94 2.96 9.55
C LEU A 60 11.17 3.35 10.38
N ARG A 61 11.22 4.59 10.89
CA ARG A 61 12.32 5.05 11.77
C ARG A 61 12.43 4.28 13.09
N SER A 62 11.37 3.61 13.55
CA SER A 62 11.43 2.78 14.75
C SER A 62 12.28 1.52 14.56
N ASN A 63 12.55 1.12 13.32
CA ASN A 63 13.48 0.04 13.00
C ASN A 63 14.92 0.58 13.04
N PRO A 64 15.82 0.04 13.89
CA PRO A 64 17.20 0.52 14.03
C PRO A 64 18.01 0.38 12.73
N GLU A 65 17.80 -0.67 11.96
CA GLU A 65 18.50 -0.89 10.69
C GLU A 65 18.12 0.17 9.66
N ILE A 66 16.85 0.49 9.53
CA ILE A 66 16.36 1.56 8.65
C ILE A 66 16.88 2.91 9.15
N SER A 67 16.74 3.18 10.45
CA SER A 67 17.11 4.46 11.06
C SER A 67 18.60 4.80 10.87
N SER A 68 19.47 3.79 10.94
CA SER A 68 20.92 3.97 10.76
C SER A 68 21.37 4.20 9.32
N ARG A 69 20.50 3.90 8.33
CA ARG A 69 20.85 3.90 6.90
C ARG A 69 20.01 4.87 6.06
N ILE A 70 19.29 5.80 6.67
CA ILE A 70 18.35 6.68 5.95
C ILE A 70 18.99 7.41 4.77
N SER A 71 20.25 7.86 4.90
CA SER A 71 20.97 8.56 3.83
C SER A 71 21.35 7.68 2.62
N GLU A 72 21.26 6.36 2.78
CA GLU A 72 21.58 5.37 1.73
C GLU A 72 20.30 4.68 1.23
N LEU A 73 19.17 4.97 1.86
CA LEU A 73 17.91 4.25 1.66
C LEU A 73 17.20 4.71 0.39
N SER A 74 16.70 3.76 -0.37
CA SER A 74 15.77 3.99 -1.47
C SER A 74 14.35 3.64 -1.05
N VAL A 75 13.40 4.47 -1.44
CA VAL A 75 11.97 4.17 -1.36
C VAL A 75 11.48 3.76 -2.73
N VAL A 76 10.88 2.59 -2.85
CA VAL A 76 10.42 2.06 -4.13
C VAL A 76 8.95 1.64 -4.05
N THR A 77 8.19 1.93 -5.10
CA THR A 77 6.74 1.68 -5.13
C THR A 77 6.29 1.14 -6.50
N PRO A 78 5.25 0.30 -6.53
CA PRO A 78 4.57 0.04 -7.80
C PRO A 78 3.65 1.22 -8.17
N ALA A 79 3.70 1.68 -9.41
CA ALA A 79 2.78 2.71 -9.89
C ALA A 79 1.35 2.12 -10.03
N SER A 80 0.32 2.94 -9.88
CA SER A 80 0.28 4.38 -9.64
C SER A 80 -0.18 4.77 -8.21
N GLY A 81 -0.91 3.88 -7.50
CA GLY A 81 -1.56 4.20 -6.21
C GLY A 81 -0.57 4.59 -5.11
N GLY A 82 0.57 3.89 -5.06
CA GLY A 82 1.61 4.11 -4.06
C GLY A 82 2.44 5.39 -4.26
N LEU A 83 2.45 5.99 -5.45
CA LEU A 83 3.32 7.14 -5.75
C LEU A 83 3.20 8.29 -4.76
N PRO A 84 2.01 8.81 -4.42
CA PRO A 84 1.90 9.93 -3.49
C PRO A 84 2.45 9.61 -2.10
N VAL A 85 2.24 8.37 -1.64
CA VAL A 85 2.73 7.90 -0.33
C VAL A 85 4.25 7.75 -0.37
N ALA A 86 4.80 7.13 -1.41
CA ALA A 86 6.24 6.90 -1.56
C ALA A 86 7.01 8.22 -1.56
N PHE A 87 6.58 9.22 -2.32
CA PHE A 87 7.19 10.55 -2.32
C PHE A 87 7.08 11.23 -0.96
N GLY A 88 5.91 11.18 -0.31
CA GLY A 88 5.72 11.75 1.02
C GLY A 88 6.55 11.05 2.10
N VAL A 89 6.73 9.72 2.03
CA VAL A 89 7.58 8.95 2.93
C VAL A 89 9.05 9.28 2.68
N ALA A 90 9.48 9.34 1.42
CA ALA A 90 10.86 9.70 1.05
C ALA A 90 11.23 11.10 1.54
N GLU A 91 10.36 12.09 1.36
CA GLU A 91 10.53 13.45 1.87
C GLU A 91 10.64 13.45 3.41
N ALA A 92 9.73 12.76 4.11
CA ALA A 92 9.71 12.72 5.56
C ALA A 92 10.90 11.96 6.16
N LEU A 93 11.37 10.92 5.50
CA LEU A 93 12.59 10.19 5.86
C LEU A 93 13.85 10.98 5.52
N ARG A 94 13.82 11.81 4.47
CA ARG A 94 15.01 12.40 3.83
C ARG A 94 15.95 11.31 3.32
N CYS A 95 15.39 10.29 2.69
CA CYS A 95 16.16 9.20 2.13
C CYS A 95 16.91 9.62 0.85
N HIS A 96 17.77 8.73 0.35
CA HIS A 96 18.64 9.02 -0.79
C HIS A 96 17.83 9.25 -2.08
N GLN A 97 16.88 8.35 -2.39
CA GLN A 97 16.12 8.43 -3.62
C GLN A 97 14.73 7.79 -3.48
N VAL A 98 13.86 8.13 -4.44
CA VAL A 98 12.54 7.49 -4.63
C VAL A 98 12.34 7.20 -6.11
N TYR A 99 11.88 5.99 -6.43
CA TYR A 99 11.54 5.61 -7.79
C TYR A 99 10.43 4.54 -7.80
N TRP A 100 9.98 4.18 -8.98
CA TRP A 100 8.82 3.30 -9.13
C TRP A 100 8.93 2.39 -10.35
N ALA A 101 8.21 1.26 -10.28
CA ALA A 101 7.97 0.40 -11.42
C ALA A 101 6.55 0.63 -11.97
N GLU A 102 6.40 0.68 -13.27
CA GLU A 102 5.11 0.83 -13.96
C GLU A 102 4.60 -0.52 -14.46
N ASN A 103 3.28 -0.64 -14.56
CA ASN A 103 2.69 -1.79 -15.20
C ASN A 103 2.81 -1.64 -16.73
N ASP A 104 3.43 -2.62 -17.36
CA ASP A 104 3.58 -2.74 -18.80
C ASP A 104 3.09 -4.14 -19.21
N ASP A 105 1.92 -4.19 -19.85
CA ASP A 105 1.26 -5.43 -20.27
C ASP A 105 1.11 -6.50 -19.16
N GLY A 106 0.74 -6.06 -17.96
CA GLY A 106 0.49 -6.94 -16.83
C GLY A 106 1.72 -7.32 -15.99
N ARG A 107 2.89 -6.80 -16.34
CA ARG A 107 4.14 -6.95 -15.56
C ARG A 107 4.68 -5.61 -15.12
N LEU A 108 5.36 -5.60 -13.99
CA LEU A 108 6.08 -4.43 -13.54
C LEU A 108 7.39 -4.27 -14.31
N ARG A 109 7.72 -3.02 -14.65
CA ARG A 109 9.00 -2.67 -15.27
C ARG A 109 9.50 -1.34 -14.73
N PHE A 110 10.80 -1.26 -14.45
CA PHE A 110 11.47 0.02 -14.32
C PHE A 110 11.65 0.61 -15.72
N ARG A 111 11.13 1.82 -15.91
CA ARG A 111 11.39 2.55 -17.15
C ARG A 111 12.73 3.22 -17.06
N GLN A 112 13.58 2.94 -18.05
CA GLN A 112 14.83 3.66 -18.30
C GLN A 112 15.96 3.33 -17.32
N TYR A 113 16.91 3.64 -17.02
CA TYR A 113 18.12 3.84 -16.24
C TYR A 113 18.34 2.95 -15.00
N MET A 114 17.42 2.09 -14.62
CA MET A 114 17.50 1.29 -13.40
C MET A 114 17.89 -0.16 -13.74
N GLU A 115 19.12 -0.34 -14.17
CA GLU A 115 19.61 -1.67 -14.57
C GLU A 115 20.41 -2.38 -13.46
N ASP A 116 20.93 -1.63 -12.49
CA ASP A 116 21.77 -2.17 -11.42
C ASP A 116 21.32 -1.63 -10.05
N HIS A 117 21.08 -2.56 -9.14
CA HIS A 117 20.66 -2.31 -7.76
C HIS A 117 21.65 -2.87 -6.75
N GLN A 118 22.90 -3.15 -7.17
CA GLN A 118 23.91 -3.81 -6.35
C GLN A 118 24.16 -3.08 -5.03
N GLY A 119 23.89 -3.78 -3.93
CA GLY A 119 24.10 -3.26 -2.58
C GLY A 119 23.06 -2.23 -2.11
N GLU A 120 22.09 -1.87 -2.95
CA GLU A 120 21.02 -0.92 -2.61
C GLU A 120 20.18 -1.42 -1.44
N LYS A 121 19.85 -0.52 -0.51
CA LYS A 121 18.95 -0.78 0.62
C LYS A 121 17.60 -0.15 0.34
N VAL A 122 16.57 -0.98 0.30
CA VAL A 122 15.26 -0.58 -0.19
C VAL A 122 14.18 -0.76 0.88
N VAL A 123 13.29 0.22 0.96
CA VAL A 123 11.97 0.09 1.59
C VAL A 123 10.91 0.12 0.49
N LEU A 124 10.10 -0.94 0.42
CA LEU A 124 8.94 -0.97 -0.45
C LEU A 124 7.79 -0.20 0.19
N VAL A 125 7.20 0.73 -0.55
CA VAL A 125 6.06 1.53 -0.07
C VAL A 125 4.91 1.41 -1.04
N ASP A 126 3.69 1.20 -0.51
CA ASP A 126 2.46 1.25 -1.32
C ASP A 126 1.33 1.92 -0.52
N ASP A 127 0.24 2.24 -1.17
CA ASP A 127 -0.95 2.77 -0.51
C ASP A 127 -1.71 1.67 0.25
N THR A 128 -1.85 0.50 -0.34
CA THR A 128 -2.64 -0.62 0.21
C THR A 128 -2.00 -1.97 -0.11
N LEU A 129 -1.84 -2.81 0.91
CA LEU A 129 -1.52 -4.23 0.75
C LEU A 129 -2.80 -5.06 0.86
N ARG A 130 -3.09 -5.85 -0.17
CA ARG A 130 -4.18 -6.84 -0.18
C ARG A 130 -3.65 -8.22 -0.51
N THR A 131 -3.41 -8.51 -1.79
CA THR A 131 -2.90 -9.81 -2.26
C THR A 131 -1.36 -9.89 -2.26
N GLY A 132 -0.68 -8.77 -2.18
CA GLY A 132 0.79 -8.70 -2.23
C GLY A 132 1.42 -8.96 -3.62
N LYS A 133 0.62 -9.27 -4.65
CA LYS A 133 1.15 -9.67 -5.97
C LYS A 133 2.14 -8.67 -6.56
N LYS A 134 1.78 -7.38 -6.63
CA LYS A 134 2.65 -6.33 -7.19
C LYS A 134 3.91 -6.10 -6.35
N LEU A 135 3.77 -6.13 -5.02
CA LEU A 135 4.91 -5.94 -4.12
C LEU A 135 5.87 -7.12 -4.14
N ARG A 136 5.37 -8.34 -4.33
CA ARG A 136 6.21 -9.52 -4.55
C ARG A 136 6.98 -9.40 -5.87
N GLU A 137 6.30 -9.08 -6.95
CA GLU A 137 6.95 -8.89 -8.26
C GLU A 137 8.04 -7.81 -8.19
N LEU A 138 7.74 -6.68 -7.54
CA LEU A 138 8.70 -5.60 -7.34
C LEU A 138 9.91 -6.04 -6.49
N LYS A 139 9.66 -6.79 -5.40
CA LYS A 139 10.69 -7.40 -4.56
C LYS A 139 11.62 -8.29 -5.40
N GLU A 140 11.05 -9.23 -6.14
CA GLU A 140 11.80 -10.17 -6.98
C GLU A 140 12.67 -9.44 -8.02
N MET A 141 12.15 -8.39 -8.65
CA MET A 141 12.90 -7.56 -9.61
C MET A 141 14.10 -6.88 -8.95
N LEU A 142 13.91 -6.28 -7.78
CA LEU A 142 14.96 -5.56 -7.05
C LEU A 142 16.05 -6.51 -6.53
N GLU A 143 15.65 -7.64 -5.96
CA GLU A 143 16.59 -8.66 -5.46
C GLU A 143 17.38 -9.29 -6.60
N ALA A 144 16.77 -9.53 -7.75
CA ALA A 144 17.48 -9.99 -8.95
C ALA A 144 18.52 -8.97 -9.43
N GLY A 145 18.30 -7.67 -9.20
CA GLY A 145 19.24 -6.58 -9.44
C GLY A 145 20.29 -6.39 -8.33
N GLY A 146 20.24 -7.18 -7.26
CA GLY A 146 21.21 -7.13 -6.14
C GLY A 146 20.83 -6.19 -4.99
N ALA A 147 19.59 -5.70 -4.94
CA ALA A 147 19.08 -4.92 -3.80
C ALA A 147 18.78 -5.81 -2.59
N THR A 148 18.74 -5.19 -1.42
CA THR A 148 18.25 -5.80 -0.18
C THR A 148 16.99 -5.08 0.28
N ILE A 149 15.88 -5.79 0.46
CA ILE A 149 14.64 -5.21 0.96
C ILE A 149 14.65 -5.24 2.49
N LEU A 150 14.59 -4.06 3.11
CA LEU A 150 14.63 -3.91 4.56
C LEU A 150 13.26 -3.93 5.21
N ALA A 151 12.25 -3.45 4.50
CA ALA A 151 10.88 -3.40 5.00
C ALA A 151 9.86 -3.17 3.88
N LEU A 152 8.62 -3.49 4.22
CA LEU A 152 7.43 -3.12 3.47
C LEU A 152 6.59 -2.15 4.31
N ALA A 153 6.12 -1.06 3.73
CA ALA A 153 5.32 -0.06 4.42
C ALA A 153 4.10 0.34 3.59
N VAL A 154 2.92 0.25 4.19
CA VAL A 154 1.64 0.59 3.54
C VAL A 154 0.76 1.43 4.44
N VAL A 155 -0.07 2.28 3.86
CA VAL A 155 -1.05 3.03 4.67
C VAL A 155 -2.07 2.06 5.24
N ILE A 156 -2.61 1.17 4.42
CA ILE A 156 -3.61 0.18 4.83
C ILE A 156 -3.16 -1.23 4.49
N HIS A 157 -3.20 -2.10 5.48
CA HIS A 157 -3.16 -3.54 5.30
C HIS A 157 -4.60 -4.08 5.31
N GLN A 158 -5.03 -4.70 4.23
CA GLN A 158 -6.33 -5.36 4.09
C GLN A 158 -6.12 -6.82 3.71
N PRO A 159 -5.78 -7.69 4.70
CA PRO A 159 -5.42 -9.06 4.44
C PRO A 159 -6.54 -9.84 3.75
N GLN A 160 -6.18 -10.68 2.81
CA GLN A 160 -7.07 -11.59 2.09
C GLN A 160 -6.54 -13.01 2.21
N GLU A 161 -7.41 -14.02 2.10
CA GLU A 161 -7.01 -15.45 2.11
C GLU A 161 -5.98 -15.78 1.02
N SER A 162 -5.99 -15.02 -0.08
CA SER A 162 -5.05 -15.15 -1.20
C SER A 162 -3.80 -14.27 -1.06
N GLU A 163 -3.57 -13.69 0.12
CA GLU A 163 -2.39 -12.86 0.34
C GLU A 163 -1.12 -13.71 0.23
N LEU A 164 -0.21 -13.24 -0.60
CA LEU A 164 1.08 -13.89 -0.78
C LEU A 164 2.00 -13.53 0.39
N GLU A 165 2.62 -14.53 0.97
CA GLU A 165 3.70 -14.31 1.93
C GLU A 165 4.85 -13.56 1.26
N LEU A 166 5.29 -12.48 1.92
CA LEU A 166 6.42 -11.65 1.48
C LEU A 166 7.69 -11.98 2.26
N ASP A 167 7.84 -13.27 2.60
CA ASP A 167 8.92 -13.80 3.42
C ASP A 167 8.95 -13.15 4.82
N GLN A 168 10.14 -13.08 5.44
CA GLN A 168 10.30 -12.49 6.78
C GLN A 168 10.53 -10.96 6.76
N ILE A 169 10.11 -10.27 5.68
CA ILE A 169 10.27 -8.83 5.58
C ILE A 169 9.32 -8.12 6.56
N PRO A 170 9.80 -7.24 7.44
CA PRO A 170 8.94 -6.49 8.35
C PRO A 170 7.89 -5.66 7.60
N LEU A 171 6.62 -5.86 7.96
CA LEU A 171 5.49 -5.07 7.44
C LEU A 171 5.11 -3.97 8.43
N TYR A 172 5.07 -2.74 7.95
CA TYR A 172 4.56 -1.57 8.66
C TYR A 172 3.27 -1.07 8.02
N SER A 173 2.21 -0.95 8.80
CA SER A 173 0.93 -0.39 8.33
C SER A 173 0.36 0.59 9.35
N LEU A 174 -0.34 1.61 8.89
CA LEU A 174 -1.00 2.58 9.79
C LEU A 174 -2.33 2.05 10.32
N ALA A 175 -3.02 1.22 9.53
CA ALA A 175 -4.22 0.54 9.96
C ALA A 175 -4.41 -0.78 9.22
N THR A 176 -5.06 -1.73 9.91
CA THR A 176 -5.50 -3.00 9.32
C THR A 176 -7.02 -2.98 9.21
N LEU A 177 -7.55 -3.32 8.03
CA LEU A 177 -8.97 -3.38 7.75
C LEU A 177 -9.37 -4.81 7.39
N GLN A 178 -10.42 -5.31 8.02
CA GLN A 178 -11.02 -6.59 7.67
C GLN A 178 -12.25 -6.33 6.78
N ALA A 179 -12.27 -6.94 5.60
CA ALA A 179 -13.40 -6.85 4.67
C ALA A 179 -13.84 -8.25 4.28
N GLU A 180 -15.16 -8.42 4.14
CA GLU A 180 -15.69 -9.63 3.54
C GLU A 180 -15.52 -9.55 2.03
N HIS A 181 -14.99 -10.62 1.43
CA HIS A 181 -14.81 -10.75 0.00
C HIS A 181 -15.49 -12.02 -0.49
N TYR A 182 -16.21 -11.91 -1.60
CA TYR A 182 -16.90 -13.02 -2.22
C TYR A 182 -16.53 -13.06 -3.72
N PRO A 183 -16.29 -14.24 -4.29
CA PRO A 183 -15.91 -14.38 -5.70
C PRO A 183 -17.02 -13.93 -6.67
N ASP A 184 -18.29 -14.03 -6.24
CA ASP A 184 -19.48 -13.74 -7.06
C ASP A 184 -20.70 -13.43 -6.19
N ALA A 185 -21.82 -13.08 -6.84
CA ALA A 185 -23.10 -12.83 -6.19
C ALA A 185 -23.72 -14.09 -5.58
N ALA A 186 -23.47 -15.28 -6.16
CA ALA A 186 -24.05 -16.53 -5.71
C ALA A 186 -23.51 -16.98 -4.33
N SER A 187 -22.24 -16.65 -4.03
CA SER A 187 -21.59 -16.92 -2.75
C SER A 187 -21.73 -15.77 -1.74
N CYS A 188 -22.23 -14.61 -2.18
CA CYS A 188 -22.28 -13.41 -1.36
C CYS A 188 -23.40 -13.41 -0.34
N ARG A 189 -23.05 -13.40 0.96
CA ARG A 189 -24.03 -13.34 2.06
C ARG A 189 -24.89 -12.09 2.02
N MET A 190 -24.35 -10.96 1.57
CA MET A 190 -25.09 -9.70 1.45
C MET A 190 -26.14 -9.77 0.33
N CYS A 191 -25.82 -10.45 -0.80
CA CYS A 191 -26.82 -10.74 -1.83
C CYS A 191 -27.96 -11.62 -1.30
N HIS A 192 -27.62 -12.68 -0.59
CA HIS A 192 -28.63 -13.57 0.02
C HIS A 192 -29.51 -12.86 1.05
N ALA A 193 -28.96 -11.86 1.73
CA ALA A 193 -29.73 -11.01 2.66
C ALA A 193 -30.55 -9.91 1.95
N GLY A 194 -30.54 -9.83 0.63
CA GLY A 194 -31.25 -8.81 -0.14
C GLY A 194 -30.69 -7.40 0.01
N ALA A 195 -29.43 -7.26 0.48
CA ALA A 195 -28.79 -5.96 0.63
C ALA A 195 -28.57 -5.30 -0.74
N PRO A 196 -28.93 -4.02 -0.93
CA PRO A 196 -28.69 -3.33 -2.19
C PRO A 196 -27.21 -3.32 -2.55
N VAL A 197 -26.90 -3.62 -3.81
CA VAL A 197 -25.52 -3.65 -4.31
C VAL A 197 -25.20 -2.38 -5.08
N GLU A 198 -24.05 -1.77 -4.79
CA GLU A 198 -23.52 -0.66 -5.55
C GLU A 198 -22.39 -1.18 -6.46
N LYS A 199 -22.51 -0.95 -7.78
CA LYS A 199 -21.45 -1.26 -8.74
C LYS A 199 -20.39 -0.17 -8.73
N VAL A 200 -19.14 -0.56 -8.48
CA VAL A 200 -18.01 0.37 -8.42
C VAL A 200 -16.96 -0.01 -9.45
N ARG A 201 -16.31 1.02 -10.02
CA ARG A 201 -15.17 0.85 -10.92
C ARG A 201 -13.89 0.96 -10.11
N THR A 202 -13.01 0.00 -10.26
CA THR A 202 -11.66 -0.04 -9.64
C THR A 202 -10.59 0.08 -10.71
#